data_db67f43d498f6496fc5cfc84da5295ae
#
_entry.id   db67f43d498f6496fc5cfc84da5295ae
#
_cell.length_a   1.000
_cell.length_b   1.000
_cell.length_c   1.000
_cell.angle_alpha   90.00
_cell.angle_beta   90.00
_cell.angle_gamma   90.00
#
_symmetry.space_group_name_H-M   'P 1'
#
loop_
_entity.id
_entity.type
_entity.pdbx_description
1 polymer ?
#
loop_
_entity_poly.entity_id
_entity_poly.type
_entity_poly.pdbx_seq_one_letter_code
_entity_poly.pdbx_strand_id
1 'polypeptide(L)'
;MSSWRSFDLIARPYRALEYLTLGRSLERTRLHLLPRLLHSRNALVLGDGDGRFLSHLLVANPYLNATAVDISAEMLRLLRERCSPNAERLRTHQADALSFIPPAEAHYDLVVTHFFLDCLTQSALNYLIAGIAPSLTPNALWVVSDFRIPSGFMRRPSQILIRSLYLAFRILTKLPARQLPDHAKTLYAAGFTCIARQFFLAGVLTTELWQRRKPSSEAGS
;
A
#
# COMPACT_ATOMS: atom_id res chain seq x y z
N MET A 1 16.39 20.11 2.82
CA MET A 1 15.55 20.15 4.04
C MET A 1 14.12 20.69 3.82
N SER A 2 13.47 20.57 2.65
CA SER A 2 12.18 21.27 2.40
C SER A 2 11.05 20.42 1.81
N SER A 3 11.25 19.14 1.50
CA SER A 3 10.18 18.33 0.89
C SER A 3 9.17 17.74 1.89
N TRP A 4 9.57 17.51 3.13
CA TRP A 4 8.75 16.89 4.19
C TRP A 4 7.56 17.77 4.64
N ARG A 5 7.77 19.10 4.74
CA ARG A 5 6.70 20.03 5.15
C ARG A 5 5.56 20.15 4.14
N SER A 6 5.81 19.85 2.88
CA SER A 6 4.77 19.90 1.82
C SER A 6 3.72 18.80 1.99
N PHE A 7 4.09 17.62 2.47
CA PHE A 7 3.15 16.51 2.69
C PHE A 7 2.19 16.78 3.85
N ASP A 8 2.67 17.37 4.94
CA ASP A 8 1.83 17.68 6.10
C ASP A 8 0.77 18.73 5.81
N LEU A 9 1.09 19.76 4.99
CA LEU A 9 0.13 20.79 4.58
C LEU A 9 -0.97 20.25 3.65
N ILE A 10 -0.72 19.14 2.96
CA ILE A 10 -1.59 18.57 1.94
C ILE A 10 -2.44 17.42 2.49
N ALA A 11 -2.03 16.84 3.61
CA ALA A 11 -2.73 15.71 4.22
C ALA A 11 -4.24 15.96 4.42
N ARG A 12 -4.64 17.16 4.83
CA ARG A 12 -6.05 17.53 5.04
C ARG A 12 -6.83 17.77 3.73
N PRO A 13 -6.38 18.63 2.79
CA PRO A 13 -7.09 18.84 1.54
C PRO A 13 -7.11 17.59 0.65
N TYR A 14 -6.07 16.75 0.68
CA TYR A 14 -6.07 15.47 -0.02
C TYR A 14 -7.18 14.53 0.48
N ARG A 15 -7.34 14.40 1.79
CA ARG A 15 -8.46 13.64 2.38
C ARG A 15 -9.82 14.13 1.93
N ALA A 16 -9.99 15.45 1.83
CA ALA A 16 -11.24 16.05 1.36
C ALA A 16 -11.50 15.73 -0.12
N LEU A 17 -10.47 15.80 -0.96
CA LEU A 17 -10.57 15.48 -2.39
C LEU A 17 -10.83 13.98 -2.62
N GLU A 18 -10.13 13.11 -1.92
CA GLU A 18 -10.33 11.65 -1.94
C GLU A 18 -11.78 11.31 -1.54
N TYR A 19 -12.27 11.91 -0.46
CA TYR A 19 -13.62 11.67 0.05
C TYR A 19 -14.72 12.20 -0.88
N LEU A 20 -14.52 13.37 -1.49
CA LEU A 20 -15.49 13.99 -2.39
C LEU A 20 -15.62 13.28 -3.74
N THR A 21 -14.51 12.71 -4.25
CA THR A 21 -14.49 12.12 -5.59
C THR A 21 -14.80 10.63 -5.63
N LEU A 22 -14.25 9.84 -4.71
CA LEU A 22 -14.30 8.37 -4.76
C LEU A 22 -14.66 7.71 -3.42
N GLY A 23 -14.67 8.46 -2.33
CA GLY A 23 -15.00 8.17 -0.93
C GLY A 23 -15.23 6.71 -0.55
N ARG A 24 -16.48 6.28 -0.59
CA ARG A 24 -16.89 4.91 -0.21
C ARG A 24 -16.25 3.83 -1.08
N SER A 25 -15.92 4.12 -2.33
CA SER A 25 -15.33 3.13 -3.24
C SER A 25 -13.90 2.81 -2.88
N LEU A 26 -13.10 3.82 -2.47
CA LEU A 26 -11.73 3.62 -1.99
C LEU A 26 -11.72 2.81 -0.69
N GLU A 27 -12.60 3.13 0.25
CA GLU A 27 -12.74 2.39 1.50
C GLU A 27 -13.15 0.93 1.26
N ARG A 28 -14.17 0.70 0.41
CA ARG A 28 -14.58 -0.65 0.02
C ARG A 28 -13.44 -1.43 -0.65
N THR A 29 -12.64 -0.77 -1.47
CA THR A 29 -11.49 -1.39 -2.14
C THR A 29 -10.43 -1.81 -1.12
N ARG A 30 -10.10 -0.93 -0.15
CA ARG A 30 -9.14 -1.23 0.93
C ARG A 30 -9.60 -2.39 1.81
N LEU A 31 -10.87 -2.41 2.22
CA LEU A 31 -11.39 -3.37 3.19
C LEU A 31 -11.81 -4.72 2.59
N HIS A 32 -11.92 -4.82 1.26
CA HIS A 32 -12.47 -6.02 0.60
C HIS A 32 -11.73 -7.31 0.95
N LEU A 33 -10.41 -7.28 0.99
CA LEU A 33 -9.57 -8.45 1.26
C LEU A 33 -9.20 -8.62 2.74
N LEU A 34 -9.65 -7.71 3.63
CA LEU A 34 -9.36 -7.77 5.06
C LEU A 34 -9.67 -9.14 5.68
N PRO A 35 -10.82 -9.82 5.38
CA PRO A 35 -11.11 -11.13 5.95
C PRO A 35 -10.07 -12.21 5.63
N ARG A 36 -9.29 -12.04 4.57
CA ARG A 36 -8.21 -12.97 4.17
C ARG A 36 -6.89 -12.74 4.90
N LEU A 37 -6.79 -11.68 5.70
CA LEU A 37 -5.57 -11.26 6.39
C LEU A 37 -5.60 -11.56 7.89
N LEU A 38 -6.69 -12.17 8.39
CA LEU A 38 -6.92 -12.35 9.82
C LEU A 38 -5.99 -13.38 10.50
N HIS A 39 -5.25 -14.16 9.72
CA HIS A 39 -4.27 -15.12 10.23
C HIS A 39 -2.84 -14.60 10.29
N SER A 40 -2.60 -13.38 9.76
CA SER A 40 -1.28 -12.74 9.79
C SER A 40 -0.88 -12.35 11.21
N ARG A 41 0.42 -12.32 11.48
CA ARG A 41 0.98 -12.03 12.79
C ARG A 41 1.83 -10.77 12.82
N ASN A 42 2.58 -10.51 11.74
CA ASN A 42 3.48 -9.36 11.63
C ASN A 42 3.27 -8.65 10.30
N ALA A 43 2.66 -7.47 10.34
CA ALA A 43 2.39 -6.66 9.15
C ALA A 43 3.39 -5.52 8.99
N LEU A 44 3.86 -5.32 7.77
CA LEU A 44 4.50 -4.10 7.30
C LEU A 44 3.48 -3.29 6.46
N VAL A 45 3.17 -2.10 6.91
CA VAL A 45 2.16 -1.23 6.30
C VAL A 45 2.83 0.02 5.77
N LEU A 46 2.77 0.24 4.47
CA LEU A 46 3.43 1.35 3.79
C LEU A 46 2.39 2.33 3.25
N GLY A 47 2.44 3.58 3.73
CA GLY A 47 1.61 4.65 3.19
C GLY A 47 0.10 4.49 3.43
N ASP A 48 -0.34 3.93 4.57
CA ASP A 48 -1.78 3.80 4.91
C ASP A 48 -2.44 5.16 5.25
N GLY A 49 -1.66 6.23 5.22
CA GLY A 49 -2.12 7.57 5.51
C GLY A 49 -2.62 7.68 6.95
N ASP A 50 -3.90 8.04 7.13
CA ASP A 50 -4.51 8.25 8.45
C ASP A 50 -4.92 6.94 9.18
N GLY A 51 -4.49 5.76 8.70
CA GLY A 51 -4.65 4.47 9.39
C GLY A 51 -6.05 3.86 9.33
N ARG A 52 -6.88 4.21 8.34
CA ARG A 52 -8.25 3.68 8.22
C ARG A 52 -8.27 2.18 8.03
N PHE A 53 -7.44 1.65 7.14
CA PHE A 53 -7.36 0.22 6.94
C PHE A 53 -6.75 -0.48 8.15
N LEU A 54 -5.61 0.03 8.64
CA LEU A 54 -4.88 -0.59 9.73
C LEU A 54 -5.69 -0.67 11.02
N SER A 55 -6.49 0.36 11.35
CA SER A 55 -7.37 0.31 12.52
C SER A 55 -8.40 -0.81 12.45
N HIS A 56 -9.02 -1.01 11.28
CA HIS A 56 -9.94 -2.12 11.08
C HIS A 56 -9.24 -3.48 11.18
N LEU A 57 -8.05 -3.60 10.62
CA LEU A 57 -7.28 -4.83 10.65
C LEU A 57 -6.83 -5.21 12.07
N LEU A 58 -6.35 -4.23 12.86
CA LEU A 58 -5.95 -4.45 14.26
C LEU A 58 -7.12 -4.84 15.16
N VAL A 59 -8.32 -4.29 14.92
CA VAL A 59 -9.54 -4.69 15.63
C VAL A 59 -9.97 -6.10 15.24
N ALA A 60 -9.96 -6.42 13.94
CA ALA A 60 -10.41 -7.71 13.45
C ALA A 60 -9.43 -8.86 13.72
N ASN A 61 -8.12 -8.55 13.87
CA ASN A 61 -7.07 -9.51 14.18
C ASN A 61 -6.34 -9.11 15.47
N PRO A 62 -6.74 -9.65 16.65
CA PRO A 62 -6.14 -9.29 17.93
C PRO A 62 -4.70 -9.80 18.12
N TYR A 63 -4.22 -10.66 17.24
CA TYR A 63 -2.88 -11.24 17.32
C TYR A 63 -1.86 -10.57 16.38
N LEU A 64 -2.29 -9.59 15.60
CA LEU A 64 -1.45 -8.90 14.65
C LEU A 64 -0.60 -7.83 15.34
N ASN A 65 0.70 -7.84 15.08
CA ASN A 65 1.59 -6.70 15.31
C ASN A 65 1.81 -5.97 13.98
N ALA A 66 1.83 -4.66 14.00
CA ALA A 66 1.98 -3.86 12.79
C ALA A 66 3.12 -2.85 12.91
N THR A 67 3.91 -2.75 11.85
CA THR A 67 4.89 -1.68 11.64
C THR A 67 4.38 -0.80 10.51
N ALA A 68 3.99 0.43 10.82
CA ALA A 68 3.51 1.41 9.85
C ALA A 68 4.61 2.41 9.51
N VAL A 69 4.85 2.61 8.21
CA VAL A 69 5.85 3.55 7.69
C VAL A 69 5.15 4.59 6.82
N ASP A 70 5.35 5.85 7.13
CA ASP A 70 4.86 6.97 6.32
C ASP A 70 5.86 8.13 6.39
N ILE A 71 5.94 8.89 5.32
CA ILE A 71 6.80 10.06 5.23
C ILE A 71 6.23 11.25 6.03
N SER A 72 4.91 11.31 6.19
CA SER A 72 4.19 12.40 6.84
C SER A 72 4.05 12.17 8.34
N ALA A 73 4.62 13.05 9.15
CA ALA A 73 4.43 13.05 10.60
C ALA A 73 2.96 13.23 11.01
N GLU A 74 2.21 14.05 10.25
CA GLU A 74 0.79 14.30 10.51
C GLU A 74 -0.06 13.05 10.22
N MET A 75 0.23 12.30 9.13
CA MET A 75 -0.44 11.04 8.84
C MET A 75 -0.19 10.01 9.93
N LEU A 76 1.05 9.87 10.38
CA LEU A 76 1.39 8.97 11.49
C LEU A 76 0.73 9.40 12.82
N ARG A 77 0.57 10.70 13.07
CA ARG A 77 -0.17 11.19 14.23
C ARG A 77 -1.63 10.74 14.18
N LEU A 78 -2.30 10.97 13.05
CA LEU A 78 -3.70 10.56 12.83
C LEU A 78 -3.87 9.03 12.88
N LEU A 79 -2.92 8.28 12.31
CA LEU A 79 -2.88 6.83 12.36
C LEU A 79 -2.79 6.33 13.81
N ARG A 80 -1.87 6.90 14.62
CA ARG A 80 -1.76 6.54 16.05
C ARG A 80 -3.02 6.86 16.83
N GLU A 81 -3.64 8.02 16.59
CA GLU A 81 -4.91 8.37 17.23
C GLU A 81 -6.02 7.38 16.88
N ARG A 82 -6.13 7.02 15.60
CA ARG A 82 -7.15 6.07 15.13
C ARG A 82 -6.93 4.65 15.66
N CYS A 83 -5.68 4.23 15.76
CA CYS A 83 -5.29 2.91 16.25
C CYS A 83 -5.06 2.85 17.76
N SER A 84 -5.35 3.94 18.52
CA SER A 84 -5.06 4.04 19.96
C SER A 84 -5.61 2.88 20.80
N PRO A 85 -6.77 2.25 20.50
CA PRO A 85 -7.24 1.08 21.26
C PRO A 85 -6.32 -0.16 21.13
N ASN A 86 -5.37 -0.14 20.20
CA ASN A 86 -4.45 -1.25 19.90
C ASN A 86 -2.98 -0.74 19.82
N ALA A 87 -2.66 0.33 20.54
CA ALA A 87 -1.37 1.02 20.44
C ALA A 87 -0.19 0.12 20.83
N GLU A 88 -0.38 -0.85 21.72
CA GLU A 88 0.64 -1.80 22.18
C GLU A 88 1.13 -2.73 21.05
N ARG A 89 0.32 -2.92 20.02
CA ARG A 89 0.64 -3.76 18.85
C ARG A 89 1.08 -2.96 17.62
N LEU A 90 1.23 -1.63 17.76
CA LEU A 90 1.56 -0.72 16.68
C LEU A 90 2.92 -0.07 16.88
N ARG A 91 3.80 -0.20 15.89
CA ARG A 91 5.03 0.59 15.77
C ARG A 91 4.91 1.52 14.57
N THR A 92 5.37 2.74 14.71
CA THR A 92 5.34 3.73 13.62
C THR A 92 6.72 4.28 13.34
N HIS A 93 7.08 4.39 12.05
CA HIS A 93 8.34 4.95 11.60
C HIS A 93 8.06 6.09 10.62
N GLN A 94 8.55 7.30 10.95
CA GLN A 94 8.55 8.40 10.00
C GLN A 94 9.75 8.26 9.08
N ALA A 95 9.53 7.74 7.89
CA ALA A 95 10.58 7.52 6.89
C ALA A 95 9.99 7.52 5.48
N ASP A 96 10.84 7.82 4.50
CA ASP A 96 10.55 7.45 3.12
C ASP A 96 10.62 5.92 3.01
N ALA A 97 9.58 5.29 2.49
CA ALA A 97 9.51 3.85 2.35
C ALA A 97 10.66 3.28 1.48
N LEU A 98 11.22 4.08 0.57
CA LEU A 98 12.39 3.69 -0.23
C LEU A 98 13.69 3.67 0.57
N SER A 99 13.77 4.42 1.66
CA SER A 99 14.93 4.45 2.54
C SER A 99 14.75 3.62 3.81
N PHE A 100 13.54 3.16 4.07
CA PHE A 100 13.24 2.29 5.20
C PHE A 100 13.75 0.88 4.93
N ILE A 101 14.71 0.44 5.72
CA ILE A 101 15.24 -0.93 5.68
C ILE A 101 14.60 -1.71 6.82
N PRO A 102 13.68 -2.66 6.51
CA PRO A 102 13.10 -3.49 7.56
C PRO A 102 14.19 -4.31 8.26
N PRO A 103 14.14 -4.48 9.58
CA PRO A 103 15.04 -5.41 10.27
C PRO A 103 14.90 -6.81 9.68
N ALA A 104 16.02 -7.52 9.47
CA ALA A 104 16.00 -8.87 8.89
C ALA A 104 15.21 -9.85 9.79
N GLU A 105 15.22 -9.61 11.11
CA GLU A 105 14.55 -10.41 12.12
C GLU A 105 13.05 -10.09 12.23
N ALA A 106 12.53 -9.14 11.48
CA ALA A 106 11.12 -8.73 11.58
C ALA A 106 10.14 -9.82 11.10
N HIS A 107 10.57 -10.67 10.15
CA HIS A 107 9.79 -11.81 9.63
C HIS A 107 8.33 -11.43 9.34
N TYR A 108 8.11 -10.44 8.48
CA TYR A 108 6.77 -10.02 8.09
C TYR A 108 6.08 -11.12 7.28
N ASP A 109 4.86 -11.48 7.68
CA ASP A 109 3.98 -12.40 6.95
C ASP A 109 2.88 -11.69 6.18
N LEU A 110 2.79 -10.35 6.34
CA LEU A 110 1.88 -9.49 5.60
C LEU A 110 2.55 -8.17 5.22
N VAL A 111 2.41 -7.77 3.96
CA VAL A 111 2.69 -6.40 3.49
C VAL A 111 1.40 -5.76 3.01
N VAL A 112 1.18 -4.50 3.38
CA VAL A 112 0.01 -3.72 2.99
C VAL A 112 0.45 -2.47 2.26
N THR A 113 -0.08 -2.28 1.05
CA THR A 113 0.11 -1.08 0.23
C THR A 113 -1.22 -0.69 -0.41
N HIS A 114 -1.86 0.35 0.12
CA HIS A 114 -3.12 0.86 -0.39
C HIS A 114 -2.96 2.26 -0.97
N PHE A 115 -3.13 2.40 -2.30
CA PHE A 115 -2.96 3.66 -3.04
C PHE A 115 -1.60 4.29 -2.78
N PHE A 116 -0.59 3.46 -2.82
CA PHE A 116 0.80 3.80 -2.51
C PHE A 116 1.75 3.46 -3.66
N LEU A 117 1.64 2.26 -4.25
CA LEU A 117 2.57 1.82 -5.29
C LEU A 117 2.42 2.66 -6.57
N ASP A 118 1.22 3.14 -6.85
CA ASP A 118 0.92 4.03 -7.96
C ASP A 118 1.61 5.40 -7.85
N CYS A 119 2.06 5.80 -6.66
CA CYS A 119 2.85 7.01 -6.45
C CYS A 119 4.33 6.85 -6.82
N LEU A 120 4.80 5.62 -7.08
CA LEU A 120 6.19 5.31 -7.35
C LEU A 120 6.50 5.27 -8.85
N THR A 121 7.75 5.53 -9.22
CA THR A 121 8.26 5.18 -10.54
C THR A 121 8.51 3.67 -10.61
N GLN A 122 8.59 3.10 -11.83
CA GLN A 122 8.87 1.66 -11.98
C GLN A 122 10.20 1.25 -11.32
N SER A 123 11.22 2.08 -11.42
CA SER A 123 12.53 1.82 -10.79
C SER A 123 12.45 1.86 -9.26
N ALA A 124 11.72 2.84 -8.71
CA ALA A 124 11.50 2.94 -7.27
C ALA A 124 10.70 1.74 -6.73
N LEU A 125 9.66 1.30 -7.46
CA LEU A 125 8.89 0.11 -7.12
C LEU A 125 9.75 -1.15 -7.10
N ASN A 126 10.59 -1.35 -8.13
CA ASN A 126 11.50 -2.49 -8.18
C ASN A 126 12.48 -2.48 -7.00
N TYR A 127 13.02 -1.31 -6.66
CA TYR A 127 13.91 -1.13 -5.53
C TYR A 127 13.22 -1.44 -4.19
N LEU A 128 12.00 -0.91 -3.99
CA LEU A 128 11.21 -1.14 -2.78
C LEU A 128 10.94 -2.63 -2.56
N ILE A 129 10.45 -3.33 -3.59
CA ILE A 129 10.10 -4.75 -3.48
C ILE A 129 11.37 -5.59 -3.20
N ALA A 130 12.47 -5.29 -3.87
CA ALA A 130 13.75 -5.98 -3.62
C ALA A 130 14.27 -5.75 -2.20
N GLY A 131 14.12 -4.52 -1.67
CA GLY A 131 14.55 -4.16 -0.30
C GLY A 131 13.72 -4.82 0.80
N ILE A 132 12.41 -5.03 0.57
CA ILE A 132 11.52 -5.66 1.55
C ILE A 132 11.61 -7.19 1.52
N ALA A 133 11.85 -7.78 0.35
CA ALA A 133 11.82 -9.23 0.15
C ALA A 133 12.64 -10.05 1.17
N PRO A 134 13.84 -9.64 1.63
CA PRO A 134 14.60 -10.39 2.64
C PRO A 134 13.92 -10.48 4.01
N SER A 135 13.11 -9.50 4.40
CA SER A 135 12.41 -9.46 5.69
C SER A 135 11.07 -10.21 5.70
N LEU A 136 10.70 -10.86 4.59
CA LEU A 136 9.43 -11.56 4.46
C LEU A 136 9.56 -13.05 4.74
N THR A 137 8.56 -13.58 5.43
CA THR A 137 8.44 -15.04 5.64
C THR A 137 8.15 -15.80 4.34
N PRO A 138 8.45 -17.10 4.26
CA PRO A 138 7.88 -17.97 3.25
C PRO A 138 6.34 -17.92 3.32
N ASN A 139 5.67 -17.84 2.17
CA ASN A 139 4.21 -17.65 2.03
C ASN A 139 3.66 -16.30 2.53
N ALA A 140 4.50 -15.31 2.76
CA ALA A 140 4.05 -13.96 3.10
C ALA A 140 3.00 -13.46 2.10
N LEU A 141 1.99 -12.77 2.61
CA LEU A 141 0.95 -12.13 1.83
C LEU A 141 1.32 -10.67 1.53
N TRP A 142 0.96 -10.20 0.36
CA TRP A 142 1.05 -8.78 0.01
C TRP A 142 -0.30 -8.33 -0.55
N VAL A 143 -1.00 -7.46 0.16
CA VAL A 143 -2.24 -6.84 -0.33
C VAL A 143 -1.91 -5.51 -0.98
N VAL A 144 -2.39 -5.35 -2.21
CA VAL A 144 -2.24 -4.13 -3.02
C VAL A 144 -3.62 -3.63 -3.38
N SER A 145 -3.90 -2.36 -3.11
CA SER A 145 -5.07 -1.68 -3.69
C SER A 145 -4.60 -0.43 -4.40
N ASP A 146 -4.90 -0.32 -5.69
CA ASP A 146 -4.39 0.78 -6.52
C ASP A 146 -5.35 1.16 -7.65
N PHE A 147 -5.04 2.28 -8.29
CA PHE A 147 -5.69 2.68 -9.53
C PHE A 147 -5.24 1.77 -10.69
N ARG A 148 -6.16 1.57 -11.63
CA ARG A 148 -5.92 0.80 -12.83
C ARG A 148 -6.56 1.46 -14.04
N ILE A 149 -5.94 1.34 -15.20
CA ILE A 149 -6.54 1.71 -16.47
C ILE A 149 -7.22 0.46 -17.05
N PRO A 150 -8.57 0.37 -17.04
CA PRO A 150 -9.28 -0.77 -17.61
C PRO A 150 -9.13 -0.80 -19.13
N SER A 151 -9.37 -1.97 -19.73
CA SER A 151 -9.51 -2.13 -21.18
C SER A 151 -10.92 -1.74 -21.65
N GLY A 152 -11.11 -1.57 -22.98
CA GLY A 152 -12.40 -1.28 -23.58
C GLY A 152 -12.82 0.19 -23.48
N PHE A 153 -14.14 0.44 -23.46
CA PHE A 153 -14.72 1.80 -23.56
C PHE A 153 -14.37 2.70 -22.36
N MET A 154 -14.13 2.13 -21.19
CA MET A 154 -13.72 2.86 -19.99
C MET A 154 -12.25 3.30 -20.00
N ARG A 155 -11.45 2.87 -20.98
CA ARG A 155 -10.01 3.19 -21.04
C ARG A 155 -9.75 4.69 -21.10
N ARG A 156 -10.40 5.40 -22.01
CA ARG A 156 -10.20 6.85 -22.19
C ARG A 156 -10.70 7.68 -21.00
N PRO A 157 -11.95 7.49 -20.51
CA PRO A 157 -12.42 8.18 -19.31
C PRO A 157 -11.53 7.96 -18.09
N SER A 158 -11.11 6.71 -17.87
CA SER A 158 -10.23 6.38 -16.73
C SER A 158 -8.85 7.00 -16.86
N GLN A 159 -8.27 7.04 -18.06
CA GLN A 159 -7.00 7.72 -18.31
C GLN A 159 -7.08 9.22 -18.00
N ILE A 160 -8.18 9.88 -18.38
CA ILE A 160 -8.41 11.31 -18.09
C ILE A 160 -8.52 11.50 -16.57
N LEU A 161 -9.34 10.71 -15.89
CA LEU A 161 -9.51 10.78 -14.44
C LEU A 161 -8.19 10.58 -13.71
N ILE A 162 -7.46 9.49 -14.01
CA ILE A 162 -6.19 9.17 -13.36
C ILE A 162 -5.16 10.27 -13.65
N ARG A 163 -5.07 10.76 -14.90
CA ARG A 163 -4.16 11.89 -15.24
C ARG A 163 -4.50 13.16 -14.48
N SER A 164 -5.79 13.47 -14.30
CA SER A 164 -6.25 14.63 -13.52
C SER A 164 -5.88 14.49 -12.04
N LEU A 165 -6.05 13.30 -11.47
CA LEU A 165 -5.62 12.99 -10.10
C LEU A 165 -4.10 13.13 -9.96
N TYR A 166 -3.31 12.57 -10.90
CA TYR A 166 -1.85 12.71 -10.89
C TYR A 166 -1.39 14.16 -11.07
N LEU A 167 -2.08 14.94 -11.92
CA LEU A 167 -1.77 16.35 -12.09
C LEU A 167 -2.01 17.12 -10.78
N ALA A 168 -3.16 16.89 -10.14
CA ALA A 168 -3.47 17.48 -8.84
C ALA A 168 -2.42 17.07 -7.79
N PHE A 169 -2.07 15.79 -7.74
CA PHE A 169 -1.02 15.28 -6.85
C PHE A 169 0.34 15.93 -7.13
N ARG A 170 0.75 16.01 -8.39
CA ARG A 170 2.03 16.60 -8.79
C ARG A 170 2.12 18.08 -8.42
N ILE A 171 1.04 18.84 -8.58
CA ILE A 171 0.97 20.24 -8.18
C ILE A 171 1.11 20.37 -6.67
N LEU A 172 0.50 19.45 -5.93
CA LEU A 172 0.45 19.48 -4.46
C LEU A 172 1.71 18.87 -3.82
N THR A 173 2.31 17.80 -4.39
CA THR A 173 3.35 16.99 -3.72
C THR A 173 4.69 16.94 -4.44
N LYS A 174 4.79 17.48 -5.68
CA LYS A 174 5.99 17.38 -6.55
C LYS A 174 6.44 15.93 -6.84
N LEU A 175 5.52 14.95 -6.76
CA LEU A 175 5.84 13.54 -7.04
C LEU A 175 6.28 13.32 -8.48
N PRO A 176 7.34 12.50 -8.72
CA PRO A 176 7.92 12.29 -10.05
C PRO A 176 7.14 11.30 -10.92
N ALA A 177 6.18 10.54 -10.37
CA ALA A 177 5.45 9.51 -11.11
C ALA A 177 4.62 10.12 -12.25
N ARG A 178 4.84 9.65 -13.49
CA ARG A 178 4.15 10.08 -14.70
C ARG A 178 3.21 9.02 -15.27
N GLN A 179 3.39 7.78 -14.86
CA GLN A 179 2.64 6.61 -15.33
C GLN A 179 2.45 5.63 -14.18
N LEU A 180 1.36 4.86 -14.23
CA LEU A 180 1.15 3.75 -13.30
C LEU A 180 2.26 2.71 -13.49
N PRO A 181 3.00 2.34 -12.43
CA PRO A 181 3.98 1.27 -12.52
C PRO A 181 3.29 -0.09 -12.67
N ASP A 182 3.98 -1.04 -13.28
CA ASP A 182 3.52 -2.42 -13.40
C ASP A 182 3.93 -3.22 -12.15
N HIS A 183 3.18 -3.04 -11.07
CA HIS A 183 3.42 -3.77 -9.82
C HIS A 183 3.23 -5.27 -9.98
N ALA A 184 2.34 -5.70 -10.87
CA ALA A 184 2.09 -7.12 -11.10
C ALA A 184 3.33 -7.82 -11.66
N LYS A 185 3.97 -7.21 -12.66
CA LYS A 185 5.21 -7.72 -13.24
C LYS A 185 6.33 -7.79 -12.20
N THR A 186 6.46 -6.75 -11.36
CA THR A 186 7.53 -6.69 -10.35
C THR A 186 7.31 -7.72 -9.24
N LEU A 187 6.08 -7.84 -8.72
CA LEU A 187 5.75 -8.84 -7.70
C LEU A 187 5.94 -10.26 -8.23
N TYR A 188 5.53 -10.52 -9.48
CA TYR A 188 5.74 -11.83 -10.10
C TYR A 188 7.24 -12.16 -10.22
N ALA A 189 8.05 -11.21 -10.66
CA ALA A 189 9.51 -11.36 -10.75
C ALA A 189 10.16 -11.56 -9.37
N ALA A 190 9.59 -10.98 -8.31
CA ALA A 190 10.03 -11.17 -6.92
C ALA A 190 9.51 -12.47 -6.29
N GLY A 191 8.88 -13.37 -7.07
CA GLY A 191 8.45 -14.68 -6.61
C GLY A 191 7.06 -14.71 -5.96
N PHE A 192 6.21 -13.70 -6.21
CA PHE A 192 4.82 -13.73 -5.76
C PHE A 192 3.89 -14.26 -6.85
N THR A 193 2.72 -14.76 -6.43
CA THR A 193 1.61 -15.16 -7.30
C THR A 193 0.35 -14.47 -6.81
N CYS A 194 -0.42 -13.88 -7.73
CA CYS A 194 -1.71 -13.28 -7.42
C CYS A 194 -2.73 -14.39 -7.16
N ILE A 195 -3.25 -14.46 -5.93
CA ILE A 195 -4.20 -15.49 -5.47
C ILE A 195 -5.62 -14.98 -5.33
N ALA A 196 -5.82 -13.67 -5.38
CA ALA A 196 -7.14 -13.03 -5.43
C ALA A 196 -7.04 -11.65 -6.06
N ARG A 197 -8.08 -11.27 -6.81
CA ARG A 197 -8.21 -9.95 -7.42
C ARG A 197 -9.68 -9.56 -7.49
N GLN A 198 -9.98 -8.30 -7.13
CA GLN A 198 -11.31 -7.72 -7.26
C GLN A 198 -11.22 -6.34 -7.90
N PHE A 199 -12.18 -6.04 -8.77
CA PHE A 199 -12.29 -4.74 -9.44
C PHE A 199 -13.47 -3.95 -8.90
N PHE A 200 -13.29 -2.62 -8.81
CA PHE A 200 -14.31 -1.66 -8.42
C PHE A 200 -14.37 -0.51 -9.43
N LEU A 201 -15.47 0.25 -9.42
CA LEU A 201 -15.67 1.39 -10.32
C LEU A 201 -15.38 1.04 -11.78
N ALA A 202 -16.07 0.03 -12.31
CA ALA A 202 -15.88 -0.44 -13.68
C ALA A 202 -14.39 -0.77 -14.02
N GLY A 203 -13.63 -1.21 -13.03
CA GLY A 203 -12.23 -1.62 -13.20
C GLY A 203 -11.19 -0.51 -13.05
N VAL A 204 -11.60 0.68 -12.61
CA VAL A 204 -10.68 1.81 -12.33
C VAL A 204 -9.90 1.58 -11.04
N LEU A 205 -10.51 0.90 -10.07
CA LEU A 205 -9.87 0.50 -8.83
C LEU A 205 -9.72 -1.02 -8.79
N THR A 206 -8.62 -1.49 -8.23
CA THR A 206 -8.37 -2.91 -8.01
C THR A 206 -7.87 -3.13 -6.59
N THR A 207 -8.19 -4.28 -6.02
CA THR A 207 -7.49 -4.84 -4.87
C THR A 207 -7.05 -6.25 -5.20
N GLU A 208 -5.82 -6.56 -4.83
CA GLU A 208 -5.14 -7.80 -5.16
C GLU A 208 -4.47 -8.39 -3.92
N LEU A 209 -4.52 -9.70 -3.80
CA LEU A 209 -3.77 -10.46 -2.81
C LEU A 209 -2.72 -11.30 -3.51
N TRP A 210 -1.48 -11.04 -3.17
CA TRP A 210 -0.32 -11.76 -3.68
C TRP A 210 0.26 -12.63 -2.57
N GLN A 211 0.69 -13.83 -2.91
CA GLN A 211 1.34 -14.75 -1.98
C GLN A 211 2.74 -15.08 -2.49
N ARG A 212 3.72 -14.99 -1.59
CA ARG A 212 5.10 -15.40 -1.88
C ARG A 212 5.15 -16.89 -2.13
N ARG A 213 5.77 -17.31 -3.23
CA ARG A 213 6.01 -18.74 -3.49
C ARG A 213 7.03 -19.29 -2.49
N LYS A 214 6.82 -20.51 -2.05
CA LYS A 214 7.87 -21.23 -1.35
C LYS A 214 9.07 -21.36 -2.28
N PRO A 215 10.31 -21.17 -1.81
CA PRO A 215 11.46 -21.63 -2.57
C PRO A 215 11.23 -23.12 -2.85
N SER A 216 11.30 -23.50 -4.13
CA SER A 216 11.27 -24.91 -4.51
C SER A 216 12.42 -25.62 -3.83
N SER A 217 12.13 -26.65 -3.06
CA SER A 217 13.11 -27.52 -2.36
C SER A 217 13.81 -28.47 -3.35
N GLU A 218 14.00 -28.07 -4.59
CA GLU A 218 14.69 -28.86 -5.61
C GLU A 218 15.96 -28.15 -6.08
N ALA A 219 17.03 -28.39 -5.33
CA ALA A 219 18.39 -28.38 -5.84
C ALA A 219 19.27 -29.11 -4.82
N GLY A 220 19.18 -30.44 -4.80
CA GLY A 220 20.00 -31.27 -3.94
C GLY A 220 19.72 -32.76 -4.13
N SER A 221 20.05 -33.28 -5.29
CA SER A 221 20.34 -34.71 -5.47
C SER A 221 21.44 -34.85 -6.49
#